data_e4b3a35795ce376796a16a3757831e72
#
_entry.id   e4b3a35795ce376796a16a3757831e72
#
_cell.length_a   1.000
_cell.length_b   1.000
_cell.length_c   1.000
_cell.angle_alpha   90.00
_cell.angle_beta   90.00
_cell.angle_gamma   90.00
#
_symmetry.space_group_name_H-M   'P 1'
#
loop_
_entity.id
_entity.type
_entity.pdbx_description
1 polymer ?
#
loop_
_entity_poly.entity_id
_entity_poly.type
_entity_poly.pdbx_seq_one_letter_code
_entity_poly.pdbx_strand_id
1 'polypeptide(L)'
;MRRLFARRSARCWLAGIAAMLAVSEVRAQSGVISGPPQVRLGPGRSNPDSRPGPGPQQGPNLGPQGVTWIAVVGGSDGTGKRVGVGYSGPQRSRVDAEDAAVRACNRNEPSVACRDLLAVSTGCLYIVSGTRSGGAARWGRGGTRAEAFEECRRGGYTCLNDKLIGGCVSGSN
;
A
#
# COMPACT_ATOMS: atom_id res chain seq x y z
N MET A 1 -23.40 -43.08 -43.64
CA MET A 1 -22.09 -42.43 -43.88
C MET A 1 -21.38 -42.29 -42.55
N ARG A 2 -20.42 -43.17 -42.28
CA ARG A 2 -19.63 -43.18 -41.03
C ARG A 2 -18.36 -42.36 -41.24
N ARG A 3 -18.12 -41.31 -40.44
CA ARG A 3 -16.82 -40.62 -40.40
C ARG A 3 -16.13 -40.94 -39.07
N LEU A 4 -15.08 -41.70 -39.19
CA LEU A 4 -14.07 -41.99 -38.19
C LEU A 4 -13.24 -40.72 -37.96
N PHE A 5 -13.21 -40.21 -36.72
CA PHE A 5 -12.23 -39.21 -36.32
C PHE A 5 -11.12 -39.86 -35.51
N ALA A 6 -9.94 -39.79 -36.09
CA ALA A 6 -8.71 -40.34 -35.60
C ALA A 6 -8.23 -39.65 -34.30
N ARG A 7 -7.92 -40.45 -33.29
CA ARG A 7 -7.21 -40.06 -32.07
C ARG A 7 -5.76 -39.73 -32.42
N ARG A 8 -5.35 -38.52 -32.25
CA ARG A 8 -3.92 -38.13 -32.19
C ARG A 8 -3.48 -38.01 -30.72
N SER A 9 -2.71 -38.98 -30.29
CA SER A 9 -1.95 -39.00 -29.06
C SER A 9 -0.80 -37.99 -29.16
N ALA A 10 -0.83 -36.90 -28.42
CA ALA A 10 0.33 -36.03 -28.21
C ALA A 10 1.14 -36.57 -27.01
N ARG A 11 2.30 -37.09 -27.31
CA ARG A 11 3.29 -37.56 -26.32
C ARG A 11 3.90 -36.35 -25.60
N CYS A 12 3.80 -36.36 -24.29
CA CYS A 12 4.48 -35.45 -23.39
C CYS A 12 5.99 -35.54 -23.53
N TRP A 13 6.60 -34.38 -23.74
CA TRP A 13 8.03 -34.19 -23.54
C TRP A 13 8.26 -33.79 -22.08
N LEU A 14 8.86 -34.71 -21.32
CA LEU A 14 9.45 -34.44 -20.02
C LEU A 14 10.85 -33.87 -20.27
N ALA A 15 10.96 -32.55 -20.21
CA ALA A 15 12.26 -31.87 -20.10
C ALA A 15 12.44 -31.46 -18.64
N GLY A 16 13.36 -32.18 -17.96
CA GLY A 16 13.79 -31.84 -16.60
C GLY A 16 14.58 -30.55 -16.59
N ILE A 17 14.17 -29.61 -15.75
CA ILE A 17 14.97 -28.45 -15.38
C ILE A 17 15.38 -28.67 -13.93
N ALA A 18 16.64 -28.98 -13.71
CA ALA A 18 17.32 -28.96 -12.42
C ALA A 18 17.44 -27.48 -12.00
N ALA A 19 16.60 -27.03 -11.04
CA ALA A 19 16.73 -25.71 -10.45
C ALA A 19 17.82 -25.74 -9.39
N MET A 20 18.90 -25.01 -9.64
CA MET A 20 19.94 -24.69 -8.66
C MET A 20 19.34 -23.83 -7.56
N LEU A 21 19.30 -24.37 -6.36
CA LEU A 21 19.02 -23.65 -5.12
C LEU A 21 20.27 -22.83 -4.76
N ALA A 22 20.31 -21.56 -5.14
CA ALA A 22 21.22 -20.59 -4.56
C ALA A 22 20.64 -20.12 -3.23
N VAL A 23 21.12 -20.68 -2.13
CA VAL A 23 20.85 -20.19 -0.78
C VAL A 23 21.67 -18.93 -0.57
N SER A 24 21.05 -17.78 -0.66
CA SER A 24 21.65 -16.51 -0.24
C SER A 24 21.49 -16.37 1.27
N GLU A 25 22.55 -16.64 2.01
CA GLU A 25 22.64 -16.29 3.44
C GLU A 25 22.64 -14.76 3.58
N VAL A 26 21.51 -14.21 3.99
CA VAL A 26 21.43 -12.83 4.46
C VAL A 26 22.01 -12.80 5.88
N ARG A 27 23.27 -12.37 6.00
CA ARG A 27 23.89 -12.03 7.27
C ARG A 27 23.15 -10.83 7.87
N ALA A 28 22.42 -11.09 8.95
CA ALA A 28 21.87 -10.05 9.82
C ALA A 28 23.05 -9.37 10.53
N GLN A 29 23.37 -8.15 10.11
CA GLN A 29 24.23 -7.27 10.88
C GLN A 29 23.42 -6.71 12.04
N SER A 30 23.68 -7.22 13.25
CA SER A 30 23.20 -6.65 14.51
C SER A 30 23.89 -5.30 14.73
N GLY A 31 23.24 -4.22 14.25
CA GLY A 31 23.61 -2.86 14.60
C GLY A 31 23.32 -2.62 16.08
N VAL A 32 24.39 -2.45 16.87
CA VAL A 32 24.32 -1.99 18.25
C VAL A 32 23.72 -0.58 18.24
N ILE A 33 22.46 -0.45 18.65
CA ILE A 33 21.81 0.83 18.87
C ILE A 33 22.37 1.40 20.18
N SER A 34 23.32 2.33 20.06
CA SER A 34 23.75 3.16 21.19
C SER A 34 22.55 3.99 21.66
N GLY A 35 22.15 3.78 22.91
CA GLY A 35 21.03 4.48 23.54
C GLY A 35 21.23 6.00 23.55
N PRO A 36 20.13 6.77 23.61
CA PRO A 36 20.18 8.22 23.65
C PRO A 36 20.89 8.71 24.93
N PRO A 37 21.61 9.83 24.86
CA PRO A 37 22.30 10.40 26.03
C PRO A 37 21.27 10.75 27.10
N GLN A 38 21.51 10.22 28.31
CA GLN A 38 20.71 10.57 29.48
C GLN A 38 21.00 12.01 29.88
N VAL A 39 20.04 12.89 29.66
CA VAL A 39 20.07 14.25 30.18
C VAL A 39 19.91 14.18 31.70
N ARG A 40 20.99 14.45 32.44
CA ARG A 40 20.94 14.64 33.90
C ARG A 40 20.08 15.86 34.21
N LEU A 41 18.89 15.61 34.70
CA LEU A 41 18.07 16.66 35.32
C LEU A 41 18.72 17.05 36.64
N GLY A 42 19.31 18.23 36.69
CA GLY A 42 19.76 18.86 37.93
C GLY A 42 18.55 19.22 38.82
N PRO A 43 18.72 19.30 40.15
CA PRO A 43 17.62 19.66 41.06
C PRO A 43 17.23 21.12 40.82
N GLY A 44 16.16 21.32 40.04
CA GLY A 44 15.58 22.65 39.82
C GLY A 44 14.86 23.12 41.10
N ARG A 45 15.31 24.22 41.66
CA ARG A 45 14.63 24.94 42.72
C ARG A 45 13.23 25.36 42.24
N SER A 46 12.21 24.77 42.81
CA SER A 46 10.83 25.14 42.64
C SER A 46 10.59 26.55 43.22
N ASN A 47 10.29 27.50 42.36
CA ASN A 47 9.83 28.83 42.75
C ASN A 47 8.32 28.79 42.87
N PRO A 48 7.69 28.95 44.06
CA PRO A 48 6.26 28.67 44.22
C PRO A 48 5.31 29.75 43.67
N ASP A 49 5.82 30.84 43.10
CA ASP A 49 4.98 31.99 42.69
C ASP A 49 4.86 32.24 41.18
N SER A 50 5.24 31.29 40.34
CA SER A 50 5.02 31.45 38.91
C SER A 50 3.61 30.95 38.53
N ARG A 51 2.61 31.84 38.53
CA ARG A 51 1.36 31.62 37.80
C ARG A 51 1.71 31.27 36.36
N PRO A 52 1.20 30.14 35.80
CA PRO A 52 1.36 29.86 34.39
C PRO A 52 0.59 30.91 33.61
N GLY A 53 1.30 31.84 33.00
CA GLY A 53 0.73 32.69 31.97
C GLY A 53 0.21 31.79 30.84
N PRO A 54 -0.85 32.20 30.10
CA PRO A 54 -1.25 31.47 28.91
C PRO A 54 -0.03 31.42 27.97
N GLY A 55 0.60 30.25 27.91
CA GLY A 55 1.68 30.00 26.96
C GLY A 55 1.16 30.32 25.55
N PRO A 56 2.02 30.84 24.66
CA PRO A 56 1.61 31.04 23.28
C PRO A 56 1.01 29.72 22.79
N GLN A 57 -0.29 29.76 22.49
CA GLN A 57 -0.95 28.65 21.81
C GLN A 57 -0.17 28.45 20.52
N GLN A 58 0.66 27.42 20.47
CA GLN A 58 1.23 26.96 19.22
C GLN A 58 0.04 26.64 18.33
N GLY A 59 -0.29 27.61 17.48
CA GLY A 59 -1.25 27.40 16.40
C GLY A 59 -0.83 26.14 15.63
N PRO A 60 -1.75 25.42 15.02
CA PRO A 60 -1.43 24.22 14.29
C PRO A 60 -0.23 24.49 13.40
N ASN A 61 0.84 23.71 13.60
CA ASN A 61 2.09 23.87 12.87
C ASN A 61 1.75 23.63 11.40
N LEU A 62 1.38 24.69 10.70
CA LEU A 62 1.12 24.70 9.27
C LEU A 62 2.52 24.53 8.63
N GLY A 63 2.88 23.28 8.40
CA GLY A 63 4.03 22.98 7.55
C GLY A 63 3.92 23.74 6.23
N PRO A 64 4.98 23.81 5.40
CA PRO A 64 5.01 24.64 4.21
C PRO A 64 3.70 24.51 3.45
N GLN A 65 2.98 25.65 3.39
CA GLN A 65 1.62 25.69 2.85
C GLN A 65 1.68 25.28 1.38
N GLY A 66 1.04 24.20 1.06
CA GLY A 66 0.70 23.96 -0.31
C GLY A 66 0.85 22.53 -0.86
N VAL A 67 1.72 21.67 -0.31
CA VAL A 67 1.87 20.32 -0.84
C VAL A 67 0.86 19.38 -0.17
N THR A 68 -0.08 18.88 -0.96
CA THR A 68 -1.01 17.82 -0.54
C THR A 68 -0.56 16.47 -1.12
N TRP A 69 -0.73 15.43 -0.32
CA TRP A 69 -0.39 14.07 -0.69
C TRP A 69 -1.64 13.19 -0.72
N ILE A 70 -1.71 12.30 -1.68
CA ILE A 70 -2.65 11.18 -1.69
C ILE A 70 -1.89 9.88 -1.77
N ALA A 71 -2.47 8.83 -1.22
CA ALA A 71 -1.90 7.50 -1.28
C ALA A 71 -2.96 6.43 -1.57
N VAL A 72 -2.55 5.38 -2.24
CA VAL A 72 -3.29 4.13 -2.39
C VAL A 72 -2.47 2.98 -1.86
N VAL A 73 -3.13 1.98 -1.33
CA VAL A 73 -2.50 0.74 -0.87
C VAL A 73 -3.32 -0.46 -1.33
N GLY A 74 -2.61 -1.49 -1.74
CA GLY A 74 -3.15 -2.80 -2.05
C GLY A 74 -2.55 -3.87 -1.14
N GLY A 75 -3.24 -4.99 -1.05
CA GLY A 75 -2.74 -6.14 -0.32
C GLY A 75 -3.54 -7.40 -0.61
N SER A 76 -3.06 -8.54 -0.16
CA SER A 76 -3.73 -9.82 -0.28
C SER A 76 -3.57 -10.66 0.99
N ASP A 77 -4.43 -11.66 1.15
CA ASP A 77 -4.42 -12.62 2.25
C ASP A 77 -3.35 -13.73 2.11
N GLY A 78 -2.48 -13.61 1.11
CA GLY A 78 -1.46 -14.62 0.79
C GLY A 78 -2.00 -15.84 0.02
N THR A 79 -3.30 -16.11 0.07
CA THR A 79 -3.95 -17.18 -0.73
C THR A 79 -4.42 -16.71 -2.09
N GLY A 80 -4.46 -15.39 -2.31
CA GLY A 80 -5.00 -14.76 -3.52
C GLY A 80 -6.53 -14.84 -3.64
N LYS A 81 -7.24 -15.19 -2.56
CA LYS A 81 -8.72 -15.23 -2.52
C LYS A 81 -9.32 -13.92 -2.05
N ARG A 82 -8.59 -13.16 -1.24
CA ARG A 82 -9.03 -11.86 -0.74
C ARG A 82 -8.00 -10.81 -1.05
N VAL A 83 -8.47 -9.63 -1.42
CA VAL A 83 -7.64 -8.44 -1.61
C VAL A 83 -8.28 -7.27 -0.88
N GLY A 84 -7.44 -6.47 -0.26
CA GLY A 84 -7.81 -5.20 0.35
C GLY A 84 -7.25 -4.05 -0.47
N VAL A 85 -8.01 -2.97 -0.54
CA VAL A 85 -7.57 -1.72 -1.15
C VAL A 85 -7.94 -0.56 -0.24
N GLY A 86 -7.08 0.46 -0.20
CA GLY A 86 -7.29 1.67 0.58
C GLY A 86 -6.84 2.92 -0.15
N TYR A 87 -7.47 4.04 0.19
CA TYR A 87 -7.17 5.38 -0.34
C TYR A 87 -7.21 6.40 0.79
N SER A 88 -6.29 7.36 0.79
CA SER A 88 -6.15 8.32 1.88
C SER A 88 -6.99 9.59 1.73
N GLY A 89 -7.33 9.99 0.51
CA GLY A 89 -7.67 11.39 0.25
C GLY A 89 -6.48 12.34 0.49
N PRO A 90 -6.68 13.66 0.27
CA PRO A 90 -5.61 14.64 0.43
C PRO A 90 -5.13 14.76 1.88
N GLN A 91 -3.83 14.69 2.09
CA GLN A 91 -3.14 14.83 3.38
C GLN A 91 -2.02 15.86 3.28
N ARG A 92 -1.59 16.42 4.41
CA ARG A 92 -0.52 17.44 4.46
C ARG A 92 0.89 16.86 4.37
N SER A 93 1.05 15.58 4.64
CA SER A 93 2.34 14.89 4.53
C SER A 93 2.18 13.55 3.82
N ARG A 94 3.28 13.07 3.27
CA ARG A 94 3.35 11.74 2.66
C ARG A 94 3.03 10.66 3.67
N VAL A 95 3.60 10.75 4.87
CA VAL A 95 3.41 9.75 5.93
C VAL A 95 1.95 9.68 6.37
N ASP A 96 1.29 10.83 6.55
CA ASP A 96 -0.14 10.86 6.92
C ASP A 96 -1.01 10.25 5.81
N ALA A 97 -0.67 10.49 4.54
CA ALA A 97 -1.38 9.89 3.42
C ALA A 97 -1.21 8.36 3.40
N GLU A 98 0.01 7.88 3.56
CA GLU A 98 0.34 6.47 3.60
C GLU A 98 -0.39 5.77 4.75
N ASP A 99 -0.31 6.30 5.96
CA ASP A 99 -1.00 5.77 7.14
C ASP A 99 -2.53 5.77 6.98
N ALA A 100 -3.09 6.84 6.41
CA ALA A 100 -4.53 6.91 6.18
C ALA A 100 -5.00 5.86 5.16
N ALA A 101 -4.23 5.62 4.08
CA ALA A 101 -4.52 4.59 3.10
C ALA A 101 -4.47 3.19 3.72
N VAL A 102 -3.44 2.89 4.52
CA VAL A 102 -3.31 1.61 5.24
C VAL A 102 -4.47 1.40 6.22
N ARG A 103 -4.84 2.41 7.00
CA ARG A 103 -6.01 2.34 7.89
C ARG A 103 -7.30 2.09 7.11
N ALA A 104 -7.48 2.72 5.94
CA ALA A 104 -8.65 2.49 5.10
C ALA A 104 -8.72 1.05 4.59
N CYS A 105 -7.61 0.51 4.10
CA CYS A 105 -7.52 -0.88 3.65
C CYS A 105 -7.81 -1.87 4.78
N ASN A 106 -7.20 -1.69 5.95
CA ASN A 106 -7.40 -2.57 7.11
C ASN A 106 -8.84 -2.54 7.68
N ARG A 107 -9.53 -1.40 7.56
CA ARG A 107 -10.96 -1.34 7.93
C ARG A 107 -11.85 -2.11 6.97
N ASN A 108 -11.52 -2.07 5.68
CA ASN A 108 -12.32 -2.73 4.65
C ASN A 108 -12.07 -4.24 4.61
N GLU A 109 -10.83 -4.66 4.85
CA GLU A 109 -10.41 -6.07 4.79
C GLU A 109 -9.37 -6.37 5.88
N PRO A 110 -9.80 -6.61 7.14
CA PRO A 110 -8.87 -6.81 8.27
C PRO A 110 -7.98 -8.05 8.14
N SER A 111 -8.39 -9.03 7.32
CA SER A 111 -7.66 -10.28 7.09
C SER A 111 -6.55 -10.18 6.04
N VAL A 112 -6.38 -9.00 5.43
CA VAL A 112 -5.44 -8.76 4.34
C VAL A 112 -4.26 -7.93 4.83
N ALA A 113 -3.05 -8.31 4.42
CA ALA A 113 -1.85 -7.51 4.67
C ALA A 113 -1.74 -6.37 3.64
N CYS A 114 -2.15 -5.16 4.01
CA CYS A 114 -2.10 -3.95 3.19
C CYS A 114 -0.67 -3.38 3.17
N ARG A 115 0.14 -3.72 2.15
CA ARG A 115 1.58 -3.40 2.10
C ARG A 115 2.06 -2.73 0.83
N ASP A 116 1.34 -2.91 -0.28
CA ASP A 116 1.76 -2.40 -1.58
C ASP A 116 1.27 -0.96 -1.75
N LEU A 117 2.08 -0.03 -1.30
CA LEU A 117 1.78 1.37 -1.10
C LEU A 117 2.36 2.24 -2.22
N LEU A 118 1.60 3.25 -2.64
CA LEU A 118 2.04 4.29 -3.55
C LEU A 118 1.45 5.62 -3.11
N ALA A 119 2.28 6.67 -3.02
CA ALA A 119 1.86 8.03 -2.67
C ALA A 119 2.41 9.05 -3.68
N VAL A 120 1.61 10.08 -3.98
CA VAL A 120 2.01 11.18 -4.86
C VAL A 120 1.56 12.53 -4.28
N SER A 121 2.30 13.58 -4.60
CA SER A 121 1.94 14.97 -4.28
C SER A 121 1.42 15.76 -5.48
N THR A 122 1.51 15.17 -6.68
CA THR A 122 1.01 15.76 -7.94
C THR A 122 0.40 14.66 -8.79
N GLY A 123 -0.66 14.98 -9.52
CA GLY A 123 -1.35 14.03 -10.40
C GLY A 123 -2.41 13.20 -9.69
N CYS A 124 -2.76 12.08 -10.28
CA CYS A 124 -3.85 11.23 -9.81
C CYS A 124 -3.36 9.83 -9.41
N LEU A 125 -4.06 9.21 -8.48
CA LEU A 125 -3.92 7.81 -8.14
C LEU A 125 -5.28 7.15 -8.04
N TYR A 126 -5.41 6.00 -8.66
CA TYR A 126 -6.60 5.15 -8.62
C TYR A 126 -6.21 3.72 -8.30
N ILE A 127 -7.06 3.02 -7.56
CA ILE A 127 -6.94 1.60 -7.28
C ILE A 127 -8.31 0.95 -7.39
N VAL A 128 -8.36 -0.25 -7.94
CA VAL A 128 -9.59 -1.02 -8.12
C VAL A 128 -9.34 -2.47 -7.79
N SER A 129 -10.33 -3.14 -7.20
CA SER A 129 -10.28 -4.58 -6.97
C SER A 129 -11.23 -5.33 -7.89
N GLY A 130 -10.92 -6.60 -8.13
CA GLY A 130 -11.70 -7.49 -8.96
C GLY A 130 -11.51 -8.96 -8.60
N THR A 131 -12.36 -9.80 -9.18
CA THR A 131 -12.34 -11.24 -8.96
C THR A 131 -12.40 -11.98 -10.29
N ARG A 132 -12.05 -13.26 -10.30
CA ARG A 132 -12.28 -14.16 -11.44
C ARG A 132 -12.99 -15.42 -11.00
N SER A 133 -13.45 -16.21 -11.98
CA SER A 133 -13.99 -17.54 -11.76
C SER A 133 -13.02 -18.38 -10.92
N GLY A 134 -13.54 -19.10 -9.90
CA GLY A 134 -12.73 -19.83 -8.93
C GLY A 134 -12.37 -19.04 -7.67
N GLY A 135 -12.90 -17.80 -7.52
CA GLY A 135 -12.79 -17.01 -6.29
C GLY A 135 -11.44 -16.33 -6.07
N ALA A 136 -10.53 -16.36 -7.06
CA ALA A 136 -9.29 -15.60 -6.96
C ALA A 136 -9.58 -14.10 -7.08
N ALA A 137 -8.92 -13.29 -6.25
CA ALA A 137 -9.06 -11.84 -6.20
C ALA A 137 -7.74 -11.15 -6.58
N ARG A 138 -7.86 -9.96 -7.16
CA ARG A 138 -6.73 -9.12 -7.56
C ARG A 138 -7.11 -7.65 -7.43
N TRP A 139 -6.12 -6.80 -7.37
CA TRP A 139 -6.26 -5.36 -7.50
C TRP A 139 -5.32 -4.82 -8.59
N GLY A 140 -5.67 -3.65 -9.12
CA GLY A 140 -4.85 -2.90 -10.07
C GLY A 140 -4.83 -1.43 -9.69
N ARG A 141 -3.76 -0.73 -10.03
CA ARG A 141 -3.60 0.71 -9.77
C ARG A 141 -3.06 1.43 -10.99
N GLY A 142 -3.25 2.76 -11.03
CA GLY A 142 -2.73 3.61 -12.10
C GLY A 142 -2.89 5.09 -11.81
N GLY A 143 -2.26 5.93 -12.63
CA GLY A 143 -2.43 7.38 -12.62
C GLY A 143 -3.77 7.81 -13.23
N THR A 144 -4.40 6.95 -13.99
CA THR A 144 -5.74 7.14 -14.53
C THR A 144 -6.66 5.99 -14.15
N ARG A 145 -7.98 6.22 -14.24
CA ARG A 145 -8.97 5.15 -14.03
C ARG A 145 -8.76 4.01 -15.02
N ALA A 146 -8.50 4.34 -16.29
CA ALA A 146 -8.28 3.34 -17.34
C ALA A 146 -7.10 2.43 -17.02
N GLU A 147 -5.96 2.99 -16.62
CA GLU A 147 -4.77 2.22 -16.22
C GLU A 147 -5.05 1.29 -15.04
N ALA A 148 -5.74 1.78 -14.00
CA ALA A 148 -6.10 0.96 -12.86
C ALA A 148 -6.96 -0.25 -13.27
N PHE A 149 -7.94 -0.04 -14.15
CA PHE A 149 -8.77 -1.13 -14.68
C PHE A 149 -7.99 -2.09 -15.57
N GLU A 150 -7.12 -1.59 -16.44
CA GLU A 150 -6.28 -2.41 -17.31
C GLU A 150 -5.36 -3.32 -16.48
N GLU A 151 -4.69 -2.75 -15.47
CA GLU A 151 -3.85 -3.52 -14.54
C GLU A 151 -4.65 -4.58 -13.79
N CYS A 152 -5.83 -4.24 -13.30
CA CYS A 152 -6.70 -5.17 -12.59
C CYS A 152 -7.18 -6.32 -13.50
N ARG A 153 -7.54 -6.03 -14.76
CA ARG A 153 -8.06 -7.03 -15.73
C ARG A 153 -6.99 -8.00 -16.25
N ARG A 154 -5.71 -7.72 -16.06
CA ARG A 154 -4.64 -8.63 -16.46
C ARG A 154 -4.84 -10.01 -15.83
N GLY A 155 -4.81 -11.04 -16.66
CA GLY A 155 -5.05 -12.43 -16.22
C GLY A 155 -6.52 -12.83 -16.11
N GLY A 156 -7.45 -12.11 -16.76
CA GLY A 156 -8.86 -12.50 -16.89
C GLY A 156 -9.70 -12.18 -15.65
N TYR A 157 -9.35 -11.15 -14.90
CA TYR A 157 -10.15 -10.69 -13.76
C TYR A 157 -11.26 -9.74 -14.20
N THR A 158 -12.40 -9.83 -13.55
CA THR A 158 -13.52 -8.89 -13.66
C THR A 158 -13.36 -7.83 -12.57
N CYS A 159 -13.12 -6.59 -12.98
CA CYS A 159 -12.90 -5.47 -12.07
C CYS A 159 -14.13 -4.58 -12.06
N LEU A 160 -14.63 -4.25 -10.87
CA LEU A 160 -15.92 -3.62 -10.66
C LEU A 160 -15.78 -2.10 -10.49
N ASN A 161 -16.64 -1.33 -11.15
CA ASN A 161 -16.60 0.13 -11.08
C ASN A 161 -16.89 0.68 -9.68
N ASP A 162 -17.75 0.02 -8.92
CA ASP A 162 -18.08 0.35 -7.53
C ASP A 162 -16.92 0.10 -6.54
N LYS A 163 -15.89 -0.62 -6.99
CA LYS A 163 -14.66 -0.89 -6.25
C LYS A 163 -13.48 -0.01 -6.65
N LEU A 164 -13.72 0.94 -7.56
CA LEU A 164 -12.71 1.93 -7.92
C LEU A 164 -12.70 3.08 -6.91
N ILE A 165 -11.55 3.28 -6.28
CA ILE A 165 -11.30 4.41 -5.37
C ILE A 165 -10.05 5.15 -5.80
N GLY A 166 -9.97 6.45 -5.48
CA GLY A 166 -8.83 7.27 -5.82
C GLY A 166 -9.20 8.73 -6.05
N GLY A 167 -8.24 9.52 -6.44
CA GLY A 167 -8.41 10.95 -6.70
C GLY A 167 -7.16 11.61 -7.24
N CYS A 168 -7.21 12.94 -7.35
CA CYS A 168 -6.12 13.75 -7.86
C CYS A 168 -5.72 14.80 -6.83
N VAL A 169 -4.43 15.17 -6.84
CA VAL A 169 -3.90 16.36 -6.17
C VAL A 169 -3.21 17.25 -7.19
N SER A 170 -3.46 18.54 -7.09
CA SER A 170 -2.72 19.55 -7.85
C SER A 170 -1.47 19.88 -7.04
N GLY A 171 -0.30 19.75 -7.64
CA GLY A 171 0.91 20.31 -7.06
C GLY A 171 0.71 21.82 -6.92
N SER A 172 0.99 22.38 -5.75
CA SER A 172 1.18 23.82 -5.63
C SER A 172 2.46 24.19 -6.36
N ASN A 173 2.32 24.94 -7.45
CA ASN A 173 3.44 25.61 -8.09
C ASN A 173 3.94 26.75 -7.21
#